data_a2691454388bb8d2f26151220cb15fd2
#
_entry.id   a2691454388bb8d2f26151220cb15fd2
#
_cell.length_a   1.000
_cell.length_b   1.000
_cell.length_c   1.000
_cell.angle_alpha   90.00
_cell.angle_beta   90.00
_cell.angle_gamma   90.00
#
_symmetry.space_group_name_H-M   'P 1'
#
loop_
_entity.id
_entity.type
_entity.pdbx_description
1 polymer ?
#
loop_
_entity_poly.entity_id
_entity_poly.type
_entity_poly.pdbx_seq_one_letter_code
_entity_poly.pdbx_strand_id
1 'polypeptide(L)' 'MTAETDTQTTTVYRVTGMTCGHCEGAVTTELSALPGVSSVKAVAATGEVTVVSAAPLADEDVRAAVDEAGYAFAGPAQP' A
#
# COMPACT_ATOMS: atom_id res chain seq x y z
N MET A 1 1.69 -15.39 -23.17
CA MET A 1 1.74 -14.88 -22.96
C MET A 1 2.09 -14.21 -22.66
N THR A 2 1.94 -13.88 -22.62
CA THR A 2 2.15 -13.19 -22.31
C THR A 2 2.75 -12.67 -21.52
N ALA A 3 3.30 -12.84 -21.30
CA ALA A 3 3.91 -12.49 -20.24
C ALA A 3 4.24 -11.13 -20.02
N GLU A 4 4.25 -10.55 -20.80
CA GLU A 4 4.56 -9.34 -20.70
C GLU A 4 3.91 -8.52 -19.84
N THR A 5 3.09 -8.99 -19.41
CA THR A 5 2.36 -8.26 -18.54
C THR A 5 2.92 -8.07 -17.24
N ASP A 6 4.06 -8.58 -16.96
CA ASP A 6 4.56 -8.48 -15.69
C ASP A 6 5.33 -7.28 -15.44
N THR A 7 4.92 -6.15 -15.91
CA THR A 7 5.54 -4.92 -15.54
C THR A 7 5.06 -4.40 -14.24
N GLN A 8 4.10 -5.08 -13.61
CA GLN A 8 3.60 -4.61 -12.32
C GLN A 8 4.61 -4.85 -11.22
N THR A 9 4.64 -3.91 -10.28
CA THR A 9 5.53 -3.96 -9.14
C THR A 9 4.70 -4.25 -7.89
N THR A 10 5.11 -5.24 -7.13
CA THR A 10 4.48 -5.56 -5.85
C THR A 10 5.42 -5.13 -4.74
N THR A 11 4.93 -4.28 -3.85
CA THR A 11 5.72 -3.79 -2.73
C THR A 11 4.92 -3.95 -1.45
N VAL A 12 5.59 -4.36 -0.39
CA VAL A 12 4.97 -4.49 0.92
C VAL A 12 5.48 -3.37 1.79
N TYR A 13 4.56 -2.61 2.38
CA TYR A 13 4.89 -1.53 3.29
C TYR A 13 4.40 -1.87 4.68
N ARG A 14 4.97 -1.21 5.68
CA ARG A 14 4.52 -1.38 7.04
C ARG A 14 3.85 -0.11 7.51
N VAL A 15 2.67 -0.27 8.12
CA VAL A 15 1.88 0.85 8.61
C VAL A 15 1.50 0.54 10.05
N THR A 16 1.67 1.53 10.94
CA THR A 16 1.32 1.36 12.34
C THR A 16 0.00 2.04 12.63
N GLY A 17 -0.68 1.57 13.67
CA GLY A 17 -1.94 2.16 14.09
C GLY A 17 -3.17 1.47 13.54
N MET A 18 -3.02 0.51 12.63
CA MET A 18 -4.16 -0.25 12.16
C MET A 18 -4.55 -1.26 13.21
N THR A 19 -5.79 -1.20 13.67
CA THR A 19 -6.23 -2.08 14.75
C THR A 19 -7.48 -2.87 14.40
N CYS A 20 -8.11 -2.61 13.26
CA CYS A 20 -9.34 -3.29 12.90
C CYS A 20 -9.57 -3.22 11.40
N GLY A 21 -10.63 -3.86 10.93
CA GLY A 21 -10.94 -3.88 9.52
C GLY A 21 -11.24 -2.52 8.91
N HIS A 22 -11.77 -1.60 9.71
CA HIS A 22 -12.01 -0.26 9.21
C HIS A 22 -10.69 0.43 8.84
N CYS A 23 -9.65 0.16 9.60
CA CYS A 23 -8.33 0.72 9.33
C CYS A 23 -7.81 0.20 8.00
N GLU A 24 -8.00 -1.08 7.75
CA GLU A 24 -7.59 -1.67 6.47
C GLU A 24 -8.29 -0.99 5.31
N GLY A 25 -9.58 -0.74 5.46
CA GLY A 25 -10.36 -0.10 4.42
C GLY A 25 -9.91 1.33 4.14
N ALA A 26 -9.62 2.08 5.20
CA ALA A 26 -9.17 3.46 5.03
C ALA A 26 -7.84 3.53 4.29
N VAL A 27 -6.88 2.69 4.69
CA VAL A 27 -5.58 2.66 4.04
C VAL A 27 -5.71 2.21 2.60
N THR A 28 -6.51 1.17 2.35
CA THR A 28 -6.73 0.66 1.00
C THR A 28 -7.33 1.75 0.10
N THR A 29 -8.30 2.48 0.60
CA THR A 29 -8.95 3.53 -0.17
C THR A 29 -7.96 4.62 -0.56
N GLU A 30 -7.16 5.08 0.40
CA GLU A 30 -6.23 6.16 0.13
C GLU A 30 -5.11 5.72 -0.82
N LEU A 31 -4.58 4.53 -0.62
CA LEU A 31 -3.52 4.04 -1.50
C LEU A 31 -4.03 3.74 -2.90
N SER A 32 -5.26 3.25 -3.01
CA SER A 32 -5.84 2.96 -4.32
C SER A 32 -6.06 4.22 -5.14
N ALA A 33 -6.10 5.37 -4.51
CA ALA A 33 -6.26 6.63 -5.22
C ALA A 33 -4.97 7.11 -5.87
N LEU A 34 -3.84 6.50 -5.54
CA LEU A 34 -2.57 6.91 -6.16
C LEU A 34 -2.50 6.45 -7.60
N PRO A 35 -1.92 7.27 -8.49
CA PRO A 35 -1.84 6.90 -9.91
C PRO A 35 -1.01 5.63 -10.08
N GLY A 36 -1.49 4.74 -10.94
CA GLY A 36 -0.76 3.53 -11.26
C GLY A 36 -1.00 2.36 -10.33
N VAL A 37 -1.74 2.56 -9.24
CA VAL A 37 -2.02 1.47 -8.31
C VAL A 37 -3.10 0.58 -8.86
N SER A 38 -2.82 -0.72 -8.94
CA SER A 38 -3.77 -1.71 -9.44
C SER A 38 -4.57 -2.35 -8.31
N SER A 39 -3.90 -2.68 -7.21
CA SER A 39 -4.59 -3.26 -6.07
C SER A 39 -3.82 -2.99 -4.79
N VAL A 40 -4.54 -3.04 -3.68
CA VAL A 40 -3.97 -2.82 -2.36
C VAL A 40 -4.59 -3.84 -1.41
N LYS A 41 -3.76 -4.47 -0.59
CA LYS A 41 -4.25 -5.37 0.42
C LYS A 41 -3.63 -4.97 1.75
N ALA A 42 -4.43 -4.54 2.68
CA ALA A 42 -3.97 -4.13 4.00
C ALA A 42 -4.36 -5.20 5.02
N VAL A 43 -3.41 -5.55 5.90
CA VAL A 43 -3.65 -6.54 6.93
C VAL A 43 -3.34 -5.90 8.28
N ALA A 44 -4.38 -5.59 9.02
CA ALA A 44 -4.23 -4.90 10.30
C ALA A 44 -3.48 -5.74 11.32
N ALA A 45 -3.66 -7.04 11.27
CA ALA A 45 -3.04 -7.93 12.27
C ALA A 45 -1.53 -7.86 12.26
N THR A 46 -0.93 -7.64 11.07
CA THR A 46 0.52 -7.59 10.95
C THR A 46 1.03 -6.19 10.67
N GLY A 47 0.14 -5.28 10.34
CA GLY A 47 0.55 -3.92 9.95
C GLY A 47 1.12 -3.85 8.55
N GLU A 48 0.95 -4.88 7.75
CA GLU A 48 1.52 -4.90 6.40
C GLU A 48 0.50 -4.51 5.36
N VAL A 49 0.95 -3.76 4.37
CA VAL A 49 0.12 -3.34 3.26
C VAL A 49 0.83 -3.71 1.98
N THR A 50 0.20 -4.57 1.18
CA THR A 50 0.76 -4.99 -0.10
C THR A 50 0.13 -4.15 -1.20
N VAL A 51 0.97 -3.51 -1.99
CA VAL A 51 0.51 -2.64 -3.07
C VAL A 51 1.04 -3.17 -4.40
N VAL A 52 0.15 -3.37 -5.34
CA VAL A 52 0.52 -3.74 -6.71
C VAL A 52 0.29 -2.53 -7.59
N SER A 53 1.31 -2.10 -8.28
CA SER A 53 1.24 -0.90 -9.11
C SER A 53 1.95 -1.12 -10.43
N ALA A 54 1.61 -0.30 -11.42
CA ALA A 54 2.21 -0.42 -12.74
C ALA A 54 3.68 0.00 -12.72
N ALA A 55 4.07 0.82 -11.77
CA ALA A 55 5.45 1.27 -11.63
C ALA A 55 5.72 1.46 -10.14
N PRO A 56 6.99 1.45 -9.73
CA PRO A 56 7.31 1.67 -8.31
C PRO A 56 6.77 3.01 -7.84
N LEU A 57 6.19 3.02 -6.65
CA LEU A 57 5.66 4.24 -6.06
C LEU A 57 6.75 4.90 -5.22
N ALA A 58 6.70 6.21 -5.18
CA ALA A 58 7.59 6.94 -4.28
C ALA A 58 7.12 6.76 -2.85
N ASP A 59 8.07 6.57 -1.93
CA ASP A 59 7.73 6.42 -0.52
C ASP A 59 6.95 7.61 -0.01
N GLU A 60 7.24 8.79 -0.51
CA GLU A 60 6.54 9.99 -0.11
C GLU A 60 5.06 9.94 -0.45
N ASP A 61 4.72 9.38 -1.60
CA ASP A 61 3.33 9.28 -2.02
C ASP A 61 2.58 8.29 -1.13
N VAL A 62 3.23 7.18 -0.82
CA VAL A 62 2.63 6.17 0.05
C VAL A 62 2.45 6.73 1.45
N ARG A 63 3.45 7.45 1.95
CA ARG A 63 3.38 8.05 3.26
C ARG A 63 2.24 9.06 3.34
N ALA A 64 2.11 9.91 2.31
CA ALA A 64 1.04 10.88 2.30
C ALA A 64 -0.33 10.22 2.31
N ALA A 65 -0.49 9.13 1.56
CA ALA A 65 -1.75 8.40 1.54
C ALA A 65 -2.06 7.78 2.90
N VAL A 66 -1.05 7.21 3.55
CA VAL A 66 -1.22 6.61 4.86
C VAL A 66 -1.57 7.68 5.89
N ASP A 67 -0.91 8.84 5.81
CA ASP A 67 -1.20 9.95 6.70
C ASP A 67 -2.63 10.43 6.52
N GLU A 68 -3.10 10.50 5.28
CA GLU A 68 -4.47 10.92 5.01
C GLU A 68 -5.47 9.93 5.59
N ALA A 69 -5.11 8.67 5.64
CA ALA A 69 -5.96 7.66 6.25
C ALA A 69 -5.95 7.73 7.79
N GLY A 70 -5.03 8.50 8.34
CA GLY A 70 -4.96 8.67 9.79
C GLY A 70 -4.02 7.72 10.49
N TYR A 71 -3.10 7.10 9.77
CA TYR A 71 -2.16 6.14 10.35
C TYR A 71 -0.74 6.56 10.08
N ALA A 72 0.22 5.80 10.55
CA ALA A 72 1.63 6.15 10.41
C ALA A 72 2.34 5.19 9.48
N PHE A 73 3.04 5.73 8.50
CA PHE A 73 3.84 4.94 7.57
C PHE A 73 5.18 4.61 8.22
N ALA A 74 5.48 3.35 8.33
CA ALA A 74 6.71 2.91 9.00
C ALA A 74 7.79 2.47 8.00
N GLY A 75 7.51 2.54 6.71
CA GLY A 75 8.51 2.25 5.69
C GLY A 75 8.23 0.95 4.96
N PRO A 76 9.09 0.58 3.98
CA PRO A 76 8.91 -0.69 3.29
C PRO A 76 9.16 -1.84 4.25
N ALA A 77 8.34 -2.88 4.13
CA ALA A 77 8.50 -4.07 4.95
C ALA A 77 9.52 -5.02 4.32
N GLN A 78 9.73 -4.92 3.03
CA GLN A 78 10.68 -5.79 2.34
C GLN A 78 12.06 -5.15 2.33
N PRO A 79 13.09 -5.96 2.38
CA PRO A 79 14.46 -5.45 2.33
C PRO A 79 14.75 -4.78 0.99
#